data_fb435c275a63260bde3629bf47a283ce
#
_entry.id   fb435c275a63260bde3629bf47a283ce
#
_cell.length_a   1.000
_cell.length_b   1.000
_cell.length_c   1.000
_cell.angle_alpha   90.00
_cell.angle_beta   90.00
_cell.angle_gamma   90.00
#
_symmetry.space_group_name_H-M   'P 1'
#
loop_
_entity.id
_entity.type
_entity.pdbx_description
1 polymer ?
#
loop_
_entity_poly.entity_id
_entity_poly.type
_entity_poly.pdbx_seq_one_letter_code
_entity_poly.pdbx_strand_id
1 'polypeptide(L)'
;MVSWKVPPPLSTWIEELSQPLHGRLAWRLLPVLTGLLFAQGRRTYASWLRANGLGRCFKPFYAFLGSLGRRTAWIAAGLLALAVRVLPHQERLLFALDDSPTKRAGPCVEGAGLHHNPTPGPANQSLLYGHVWVTLAWIVTHPRWGVLGLPLRALLYIRQQDRRKLVPWDRKHFPFRTKLELAAELVTWLVGSLEHLGRRLWIVADGAYAKRPFLTAAVAAGVVVVSRLRKDAALRSVPLPPRPGQPAPRGRPRKYGPHALSLAKRAAHARGWQQQELVLYGRTVTKTYKSFLATYPPAGGLIRVVLVQEASGWIAFFCTDPEATPAQILSAVAERGAIEQVFHDVKEVHGVGQAQVRNIWANVAVVHLGLWLYTLLELWAWEQPARKLRDRSASPWDDPTRRPSHADRRNALRRACIRHTFSPTRGLGSLTRKSRTLVRRLLKLLA
;
A
#
# COMPACT_ATOMS: atom_id res chain seq x y z
N MET A 1 9.34 -22.18 26.20
CA MET A 1 8.60 -21.02 25.67
C MET A 1 7.48 -21.54 24.79
N VAL A 2 6.23 -21.25 25.12
CA VAL A 2 5.09 -21.61 24.25
C VAL A 2 4.97 -20.51 23.20
N SER A 3 5.53 -20.73 22.01
CA SER A 3 5.29 -19.87 20.84
C SER A 3 4.22 -20.50 19.97
N TRP A 4 3.37 -19.66 19.38
CA TRP A 4 2.37 -20.11 18.41
C TRP A 4 3.06 -20.69 17.17
N LYS A 5 2.68 -21.90 16.77
CA LYS A 5 3.16 -22.51 15.52
C LYS A 5 2.35 -21.94 14.35
N VAL A 6 3.05 -21.39 13.38
CA VAL A 6 2.45 -20.86 12.15
C VAL A 6 2.40 -21.98 11.12
N PRO A 7 1.24 -22.27 10.51
CA PRO A 7 1.14 -23.33 9.50
C PRO A 7 1.82 -22.94 8.18
N PRO A 8 2.33 -23.92 7.41
CA PRO A 8 2.69 -23.70 6.01
C PRO A 8 1.47 -23.25 5.19
N PRO A 9 1.64 -22.50 4.08
CA PRO A 9 2.94 -22.05 3.56
C PRO A 9 3.49 -20.79 4.26
N LEU A 10 2.74 -20.18 5.18
CA LEU A 10 3.08 -18.88 5.77
C LEU A 10 4.40 -18.91 6.56
N SER A 11 4.68 -19.99 7.33
CA SER A 11 5.96 -20.14 8.03
C SER A 11 7.14 -20.11 7.08
N THR A 12 7.07 -20.87 5.98
CA THR A 12 8.10 -20.91 4.94
C THR A 12 8.30 -19.55 4.28
N TRP A 13 7.21 -18.85 3.95
CA TRP A 13 7.31 -17.50 3.37
C TRP A 13 8.00 -16.50 4.31
N ILE A 14 7.71 -16.56 5.61
CA ILE A 14 8.38 -15.69 6.59
C ILE A 14 9.86 -16.03 6.74
N GLU A 15 10.21 -17.30 6.66
CA GLU A 15 11.61 -17.76 6.64
C GLU A 15 12.35 -17.24 5.41
N GLU A 16 11.78 -17.36 4.21
CA GLU A 16 12.31 -16.76 2.98
C GLU A 16 12.52 -15.24 3.13
N LEU A 17 11.53 -14.51 3.65
CA LEU A 17 11.63 -13.07 3.88
C LEU A 17 12.68 -12.68 4.92
N SER A 18 13.10 -13.60 5.75
CA SER A 18 14.15 -13.37 6.75
C SER A 18 15.57 -13.48 6.20
N GLN A 19 15.77 -14.03 5.00
CA GLN A 19 17.09 -14.27 4.40
C GLN A 19 17.99 -13.02 4.28
N PRO A 20 17.47 -11.80 3.99
CA PRO A 20 18.30 -10.60 3.99
C PRO A 20 18.80 -10.17 5.36
N LEU A 21 18.31 -10.79 6.44
CA LEU A 21 18.75 -10.51 7.80
C LEU A 21 19.96 -11.36 8.17
N HIS A 22 20.81 -10.81 9.03
CA HIS A 22 21.91 -11.60 9.59
C HIS A 22 21.37 -12.85 10.32
N GLY A 23 22.00 -14.01 10.17
CA GLY A 23 21.51 -15.29 10.70
C GLY A 23 21.13 -15.28 12.18
N ARG A 24 21.88 -14.52 13.03
CA ARG A 24 21.53 -14.33 14.44
C ARG A 24 20.24 -13.54 14.67
N LEU A 25 19.70 -12.85 13.64
CA LEU A 25 18.51 -12.00 13.71
C LEU A 25 17.31 -12.60 12.99
N ALA A 26 17.56 -13.35 11.92
CA ALA A 26 16.56 -13.88 11.00
C ALA A 26 15.41 -14.59 11.72
N TRP A 27 15.73 -15.48 12.66
CA TRP A 27 14.74 -16.26 13.41
C TRP A 27 13.75 -15.40 14.22
N ARG A 28 14.06 -14.10 14.48
CA ARG A 28 13.18 -13.21 15.26
C ARG A 28 11.99 -12.67 14.47
N LEU A 29 12.05 -12.72 13.11
CA LEU A 29 10.98 -12.19 12.29
C LEU A 29 9.66 -12.94 12.50
N LEU A 30 9.70 -14.27 12.45
CA LEU A 30 8.51 -15.11 12.65
C LEU A 30 7.84 -14.88 14.01
N PRO A 31 8.54 -14.94 15.17
CA PRO A 31 7.94 -14.67 16.46
C PRO A 31 7.35 -13.25 16.59
N VAL A 32 7.97 -12.25 15.98
CA VAL A 32 7.47 -10.86 16.04
C VAL A 32 6.19 -10.71 15.23
N LEU A 33 6.13 -11.23 14.00
CA LEU A 33 4.92 -11.23 13.18
C LEU A 33 3.79 -12.03 13.83
N THR A 34 4.12 -13.17 14.44
CA THR A 34 3.15 -13.99 15.20
C THR A 34 2.64 -13.22 16.41
N GLY A 35 3.52 -12.54 17.14
CA GLY A 35 3.13 -11.68 18.25
C GLY A 35 2.20 -10.54 17.83
N LEU A 36 2.46 -9.89 16.70
CA LEU A 36 1.58 -8.87 16.12
C LEU A 36 0.21 -9.47 15.73
N LEU A 37 0.19 -10.66 15.12
CA LEU A 37 -1.03 -11.38 14.76
C LEU A 37 -1.92 -11.63 15.99
N PHE A 38 -1.33 -12.04 17.12
CA PHE A 38 -2.06 -12.41 18.34
C PHE A 38 -2.27 -11.28 19.34
N ALA A 39 -1.59 -10.14 19.20
CA ALA A 39 -1.76 -9.02 20.11
C ALA A 39 -3.21 -8.54 20.16
N GLN A 40 -3.71 -8.32 21.39
CA GLN A 40 -5.05 -7.80 21.67
C GLN A 40 -4.96 -6.45 22.39
N GLY A 41 -6.04 -5.70 22.41
CA GLY A 41 -6.11 -4.37 23.00
C GLY A 41 -5.16 -3.40 22.29
N ARG A 42 -4.45 -2.58 23.06
CA ARG A 42 -3.45 -1.64 22.50
C ARG A 42 -2.24 -2.40 21.97
N ARG A 43 -2.00 -2.33 20.68
CA ARG A 43 -0.98 -3.11 19.96
C ARG A 43 0.39 -2.43 20.01
N THR A 44 0.94 -2.31 21.21
CA THR A 44 2.32 -1.85 21.41
C THR A 44 3.30 -2.98 21.09
N TYR A 45 4.56 -2.63 20.80
CA TYR A 45 5.57 -3.67 20.57
C TYR A 45 5.76 -4.60 21.76
N ALA A 46 5.67 -4.08 22.98
CA ALA A 46 5.69 -4.90 24.18
C ALA A 46 4.50 -5.88 24.24
N SER A 47 3.30 -5.48 23.80
CA SER A 47 2.15 -6.39 23.74
C SER A 47 2.35 -7.50 22.70
N TRP A 48 3.04 -7.23 21.56
CA TRP A 48 3.38 -8.26 20.59
C TRP A 48 4.30 -9.32 21.21
N LEU A 49 5.33 -8.89 21.93
CA LEU A 49 6.25 -9.81 22.59
C LEU A 49 5.55 -10.65 23.65
N ARG A 50 4.67 -10.05 24.46
CA ARG A 50 3.88 -10.78 25.47
C ARG A 50 2.94 -11.79 24.82
N ALA A 51 2.26 -11.42 23.73
CA ALA A 51 1.33 -12.31 23.02
C ALA A 51 2.00 -13.58 22.47
N ASN A 52 3.31 -13.54 22.28
CA ASN A 52 4.11 -14.70 21.85
C ASN A 52 5.05 -15.26 22.94
N GLY A 53 4.80 -14.96 24.22
CA GLY A 53 5.57 -15.50 25.36
C GLY A 53 6.99 -14.95 25.50
N LEU A 54 7.34 -13.85 24.81
CA LEU A 54 8.69 -13.29 24.74
C LEU A 54 8.93 -12.12 25.72
N GLY A 55 7.99 -11.85 26.62
CA GLY A 55 8.05 -10.69 27.51
C GLY A 55 9.29 -10.66 28.43
N ARG A 56 9.84 -11.82 28.83
CA ARG A 56 11.06 -11.90 29.64
C ARG A 56 12.35 -11.67 28.86
N CYS A 57 12.34 -11.89 27.54
CA CYS A 57 13.50 -11.77 26.65
C CYS A 57 13.39 -10.56 25.72
N PHE A 58 12.83 -9.45 26.17
CA PHE A 58 12.46 -8.32 25.31
C PHE A 58 13.66 -7.55 24.69
N LYS A 59 14.78 -7.40 25.42
CA LYS A 59 15.93 -6.58 24.99
C LYS A 59 16.45 -6.92 23.59
N PRO A 60 16.74 -8.19 23.24
CA PRO A 60 17.21 -8.54 21.90
C PRO A 60 16.18 -8.24 20.79
N PHE A 61 14.89 -8.25 21.12
CA PHE A 61 13.82 -7.94 20.16
C PHE A 61 13.70 -6.44 19.91
N TYR A 62 13.93 -5.57 20.91
CA TYR A 62 14.01 -4.13 20.66
C TYR A 62 15.23 -3.77 19.81
N ALA A 63 16.40 -4.39 20.05
CA ALA A 63 17.57 -4.22 19.19
C ALA A 63 17.32 -4.73 17.75
N PHE A 64 16.55 -5.82 17.61
CA PHE A 64 16.14 -6.35 16.31
C PHE A 64 15.38 -5.33 15.46
N LEU A 65 14.48 -4.51 16.04
CA LEU A 65 13.75 -3.48 15.30
C LEU A 65 14.67 -2.49 14.58
N GLY A 66 15.74 -2.04 15.24
CA GLY A 66 16.71 -1.13 14.62
C GLY A 66 17.41 -1.76 13.42
N SER A 67 17.75 -3.04 13.49
CA SER A 67 18.36 -3.78 12.37
C SER A 67 17.38 -4.04 11.25
N LEU A 68 16.14 -4.42 11.59
CA LEU A 68 15.05 -4.65 10.63
C LEU A 68 14.71 -3.38 9.84
N GLY A 69 14.61 -2.23 10.54
CA GLY A 69 14.29 -0.95 9.93
C GLY A 69 15.27 -0.55 8.82
N ARG A 70 16.55 -0.90 8.96
CA ARG A 70 17.60 -0.66 7.94
C ARG A 70 17.53 -1.61 6.74
N ARG A 71 16.78 -2.69 6.83
CA ARG A 71 16.68 -3.74 5.80
C ARG A 71 15.32 -3.81 5.11
N THR A 72 14.44 -2.84 5.36
CA THR A 72 13.05 -2.87 4.86
C THR A 72 12.95 -2.89 3.34
N ALA A 73 13.88 -2.27 2.60
CA ALA A 73 13.89 -2.29 1.15
C ALA A 73 14.10 -3.71 0.59
N TRP A 74 15.00 -4.48 1.19
CA TRP A 74 15.33 -5.86 0.78
C TRP A 74 14.18 -6.83 1.09
N ILE A 75 13.63 -6.73 2.30
CA ILE A 75 12.52 -7.59 2.70
C ILE A 75 11.25 -7.27 1.89
N ALA A 76 10.99 -6.00 1.59
CA ALA A 76 9.89 -5.60 0.73
C ALA A 76 10.05 -6.13 -0.72
N ALA A 77 11.28 -6.16 -1.26
CA ALA A 77 11.55 -6.77 -2.57
C ALA A 77 11.29 -8.28 -2.55
N GLY A 78 11.73 -8.97 -1.49
CA GLY A 78 11.41 -10.40 -1.28
C GLY A 78 9.90 -10.64 -1.17
N LEU A 79 9.16 -9.78 -0.46
CA LEU A 79 7.70 -9.87 -0.35
C LEU A 79 7.00 -9.65 -1.70
N LEU A 80 7.49 -8.70 -2.50
CA LEU A 80 6.98 -8.47 -3.86
C LEU A 80 7.24 -9.69 -4.75
N ALA A 81 8.45 -10.25 -4.73
CA ALA A 81 8.80 -11.46 -5.48
C ALA A 81 7.93 -12.66 -5.04
N LEU A 82 7.71 -12.84 -3.74
CA LEU A 82 6.80 -13.83 -3.20
C LEU A 82 5.37 -13.64 -3.72
N ALA A 83 4.86 -12.42 -3.69
CA ALA A 83 3.51 -12.10 -4.15
C ALA A 83 3.36 -12.38 -5.66
N VAL A 84 4.36 -12.02 -6.47
CA VAL A 84 4.39 -12.33 -7.92
C VAL A 84 4.37 -13.84 -8.18
N ARG A 85 5.05 -14.63 -7.35
CA ARG A 85 5.09 -16.11 -7.46
C ARG A 85 3.79 -16.78 -7.03
N VAL A 86 3.13 -16.24 -6.00
CA VAL A 86 1.95 -16.86 -5.37
C VAL A 86 0.66 -16.49 -6.08
N LEU A 87 0.56 -15.25 -6.57
CA LEU A 87 -0.67 -14.75 -7.18
C LEU A 87 -0.79 -15.18 -8.65
N PRO A 88 -2.03 -15.38 -9.12
CA PRO A 88 -2.27 -15.59 -10.55
C PRO A 88 -1.71 -14.46 -11.39
N HIS A 89 -1.39 -14.76 -12.64
CA HIS A 89 -0.92 -13.76 -13.59
C HIS A 89 -1.91 -12.63 -13.71
N GLN A 90 -1.44 -11.39 -13.52
CA GLN A 90 -2.21 -10.18 -13.76
C GLN A 90 -1.78 -9.57 -15.08
N GLU A 91 -2.72 -9.25 -15.96
CA GLU A 91 -2.42 -8.61 -17.26
C GLU A 91 -1.67 -7.29 -17.08
N ARG A 92 -2.07 -6.51 -16.06
CA ARG A 92 -1.50 -5.21 -15.73
C ARG A 92 -0.90 -5.23 -14.32
N LEU A 93 0.35 -4.79 -14.20
CA LEU A 93 0.97 -4.54 -12.90
C LEU A 93 0.65 -3.12 -12.45
N LEU A 94 -0.46 -2.96 -11.72
CA LEU A 94 -0.93 -1.69 -11.20
C LEU A 94 -0.54 -1.53 -9.73
N PHE A 95 0.12 -0.42 -9.43
CA PHE A 95 0.47 -0.04 -8.06
C PHE A 95 -0.27 1.24 -7.68
N ALA A 96 -0.70 1.36 -6.42
CA ALA A 96 -1.19 2.61 -5.87
C ALA A 96 -0.13 3.25 -4.98
N LEU A 97 -0.01 4.57 -5.08
CA LEU A 97 0.88 5.38 -4.27
C LEU A 97 0.06 6.47 -3.57
N ASP A 98 0.18 6.50 -2.23
CA ASP A 98 -0.50 7.50 -1.41
C ASP A 98 0.22 7.66 -0.07
N ASP A 99 -0.13 8.69 0.71
CA ASP A 99 0.44 8.88 2.03
C ASP A 99 -0.59 8.85 3.16
N SER A 100 -0.15 8.34 4.30
CA SER A 100 -1.02 8.23 5.47
C SER A 100 -0.27 8.59 6.75
N PRO A 101 -0.89 9.42 7.63
CA PRO A 101 -0.30 9.75 8.92
C PRO A 101 -0.54 8.65 9.95
N THR A 102 0.39 8.54 10.90
CA THR A 102 0.25 7.75 12.13
C THR A 102 0.51 8.64 13.33
N LYS A 103 -0.46 8.71 14.27
CA LYS A 103 -0.33 9.49 15.50
C LYS A 103 0.84 8.98 16.35
N ARG A 104 1.51 9.91 17.01
CA ARG A 104 2.55 9.62 18.01
C ARG A 104 2.30 10.47 19.26
N ALA A 105 2.86 10.02 20.38
CA ALA A 105 2.82 10.75 21.65
C ALA A 105 4.24 10.82 22.22
N GLY A 106 4.54 11.94 22.88
CA GLY A 106 5.82 12.19 23.54
C GLY A 106 6.84 12.94 22.66
N PRO A 107 7.60 13.87 23.27
CA PRO A 107 8.50 14.78 22.55
C PRO A 107 9.74 14.08 21.99
N CYS A 108 10.12 12.93 22.55
CA CYS A 108 11.35 12.20 22.21
C CYS A 108 11.17 11.18 21.07
N VAL A 109 10.07 11.21 20.32
CA VAL A 109 9.89 10.31 19.18
C VAL A 109 10.61 10.88 17.97
N GLU A 110 11.65 10.20 17.52
CA GLU A 110 12.49 10.64 16.42
C GLU A 110 11.71 10.76 15.12
N GLY A 111 11.91 11.87 14.40
CA GLY A 111 11.25 12.16 13.12
C GLY A 111 9.78 12.53 13.20
N ALA A 112 9.16 12.49 14.40
CA ALA A 112 7.78 12.92 14.56
C ALA A 112 7.64 14.45 14.52
N GLY A 113 6.56 14.93 13.91
CA GLY A 113 6.27 16.34 13.78
C GLY A 113 4.77 16.65 13.72
N LEU A 114 4.43 17.91 13.68
CA LEU A 114 3.06 18.38 13.45
C LEU A 114 2.78 18.37 11.94
N HIS A 115 1.73 17.69 11.53
CA HIS A 115 1.30 17.61 10.14
C HIS A 115 -0.17 18.03 10.02
N HIS A 116 -0.55 18.49 8.83
CA HIS A 116 -1.96 18.68 8.53
C HIS A 116 -2.69 17.34 8.63
N ASN A 117 -3.83 17.35 9.31
CA ASN A 117 -4.67 16.16 9.48
C ASN A 117 -5.70 16.09 8.34
N PRO A 118 -5.57 15.14 7.39
CA PRO A 118 -6.51 15.06 6.27
C PRO A 118 -7.90 14.56 6.70
N THR A 119 -8.01 13.99 7.92
CA THR A 119 -9.26 13.45 8.45
C THR A 119 -9.46 13.95 9.89
N PRO A 120 -9.91 15.20 10.07
CA PRO A 120 -9.99 15.85 11.39
C PRO A 120 -10.85 15.09 12.41
N GLY A 121 -11.86 14.36 11.94
CA GLY A 121 -12.82 13.68 12.79
C GLY A 121 -13.77 14.63 13.52
N PRO A 122 -14.61 14.11 14.44
CA PRO A 122 -15.61 14.92 15.15
C PRO A 122 -15.00 16.06 15.97
N ALA A 123 -13.76 15.92 16.45
CA ALA A 123 -13.05 16.94 17.22
C ALA A 123 -12.43 18.06 16.35
N ASN A 124 -12.61 18.01 15.03
CA ASN A 124 -12.11 18.97 14.05
C ASN A 124 -10.63 19.35 14.23
N GLN A 125 -9.78 18.40 14.59
CA GLN A 125 -8.36 18.60 14.81
C GLN A 125 -7.64 18.77 13.47
N SER A 126 -7.33 19.99 13.09
CA SER A 126 -6.63 20.34 11.84
C SER A 126 -5.17 19.87 11.79
N LEU A 127 -4.55 19.64 12.94
CA LEU A 127 -3.16 19.22 13.07
C LEU A 127 -3.05 17.88 13.80
N LEU A 128 -2.09 17.08 13.36
CA LEU A 128 -1.75 15.77 13.94
C LEU A 128 -0.26 15.74 14.24
N TYR A 129 0.11 15.41 15.49
CA TYR A 129 1.50 15.09 15.83
C TYR A 129 1.79 13.63 15.54
N GLY A 130 2.79 13.36 14.69
CA GLY A 130 3.11 11.99 14.31
C GLY A 130 4.09 11.85 13.16
N HIS A 131 3.98 10.74 12.46
CA HIS A 131 4.73 10.41 11.26
C HIS A 131 3.80 10.37 10.05
N VAL A 132 4.32 10.73 8.86
CA VAL A 132 3.62 10.58 7.58
C VAL A 132 4.42 9.59 6.71
N TRP A 133 3.73 8.61 6.14
CA TRP A 133 4.31 7.51 5.39
C TRP A 133 3.83 7.55 3.96
N VAL A 134 4.75 7.78 3.01
CA VAL A 134 4.49 7.60 1.57
C VAL A 134 4.58 6.11 1.29
N THR A 135 3.48 5.51 0.89
CA THR A 135 3.32 4.05 0.80
C THR A 135 3.03 3.62 -0.62
N LEU A 136 3.65 2.54 -1.05
CA LEU A 136 3.40 1.84 -2.30
C LEU A 136 2.73 0.51 -2.02
N ALA A 137 1.60 0.25 -2.68
CA ALA A 137 0.85 -1.00 -2.61
C ALA A 137 0.62 -1.56 -4.02
N TRP A 138 0.78 -2.87 -4.21
CA TRP A 138 0.37 -3.53 -5.44
C TRP A 138 -1.13 -3.74 -5.42
N ILE A 139 -1.82 -3.35 -6.48
CA ILE A 139 -3.27 -3.51 -6.64
C ILE A 139 -3.53 -4.76 -7.46
N VAL A 140 -4.29 -5.68 -6.88
CA VAL A 140 -4.61 -6.96 -7.50
C VAL A 140 -6.11 -7.21 -7.46
N THR A 141 -6.63 -7.94 -8.44
CA THR A 141 -8.04 -8.29 -8.50
C THR A 141 -8.24 -9.75 -8.15
N HIS A 142 -8.86 -10.00 -6.99
CA HIS A 142 -9.23 -11.34 -6.58
C HIS A 142 -10.54 -11.74 -7.28
N PRO A 143 -10.67 -12.96 -7.86
CA PRO A 143 -11.84 -13.35 -8.68
C PRO A 143 -13.18 -13.24 -7.95
N ARG A 144 -13.20 -13.45 -6.63
CA ARG A 144 -14.42 -13.44 -5.81
C ARG A 144 -14.57 -12.23 -4.90
N TRP A 145 -13.46 -11.53 -4.57
CA TRP A 145 -13.47 -10.44 -3.57
C TRP A 145 -13.25 -9.07 -4.19
N GLY A 146 -13.00 -9.02 -5.49
CA GLY A 146 -12.72 -7.78 -6.21
C GLY A 146 -11.31 -7.24 -5.90
N VAL A 147 -11.17 -5.93 -5.96
CA VAL A 147 -9.88 -5.25 -5.86
C VAL A 147 -9.33 -5.28 -4.44
N LEU A 148 -8.06 -5.63 -4.29
CA LEU A 148 -7.30 -5.66 -3.04
C LEU A 148 -5.99 -4.88 -3.21
N GLY A 149 -5.56 -4.19 -2.16
CA GLY A 149 -4.24 -3.58 -2.07
C GLY A 149 -3.29 -4.45 -1.26
N LEU A 150 -2.08 -4.63 -1.74
CA LEU A 150 -1.01 -5.37 -1.06
C LEU A 150 0.12 -4.38 -0.73
N PRO A 151 0.16 -3.79 0.48
CA PRO A 151 1.19 -2.83 0.84
C PRO A 151 2.56 -3.49 0.92
N LEU A 152 3.56 -2.87 0.29
CA LEU A 152 4.90 -3.44 0.14
C LEU A 152 5.94 -2.64 0.91
N ARG A 153 6.04 -1.35 0.62
CA ARG A 153 7.06 -0.48 1.16
C ARG A 153 6.49 0.91 1.47
N ALA A 154 6.96 1.50 2.57
CA ALA A 154 6.64 2.85 2.97
C ALA A 154 7.89 3.64 3.31
N LEU A 155 7.94 4.91 2.91
CA LEU A 155 9.03 5.82 3.24
C LEU A 155 8.54 6.91 4.18
N LEU A 156 9.32 7.18 5.22
CA LEU A 156 8.99 8.18 6.22
C LEU A 156 9.29 9.59 5.72
N TYR A 157 8.27 10.42 5.65
CA TYR A 157 8.43 11.85 5.43
C TYR A 157 8.77 12.56 6.73
N ILE A 158 9.91 13.26 6.76
CA ILE A 158 10.38 14.04 7.91
C ILE A 158 10.54 15.49 7.44
N ARG A 159 9.85 16.43 8.10
CA ARG A 159 10.01 17.85 7.81
C ARG A 159 11.44 18.31 8.13
N GLN A 160 11.95 19.27 7.40
CA GLN A 160 13.33 19.79 7.57
C GLN A 160 13.62 20.15 9.04
N GLN A 161 12.69 20.82 9.71
CA GLN A 161 12.85 21.23 11.11
C GLN A 161 12.85 20.07 12.11
N ASP A 162 12.17 18.94 11.79
CA ASP A 162 12.08 17.78 12.70
C ASP A 162 13.30 16.85 12.57
N ARG A 163 14.14 17.02 11.55
CA ARG A 163 15.39 16.26 11.40
C ARG A 163 16.37 16.50 12.56
N ARG A 164 16.33 17.67 13.20
CA ARG A 164 17.14 17.97 14.38
C ARG A 164 16.86 17.03 15.57
N LYS A 165 15.67 16.39 15.61
CA LYS A 165 15.30 15.40 16.63
C LYS A 165 15.95 14.04 16.41
N LEU A 166 16.56 13.79 15.26
CA LEU A 166 17.30 12.57 14.97
C LEU A 166 18.67 12.64 15.63
N VAL A 167 19.12 11.50 16.15
CA VAL A 167 20.51 11.40 16.59
C VAL A 167 21.47 11.65 15.40
N PRO A 168 22.65 12.28 15.62
CA PRO A 168 23.54 12.69 14.53
C PRO A 168 23.87 11.55 13.57
N TRP A 169 24.12 10.35 14.09
CA TRP A 169 24.43 9.16 13.29
C TRP A 169 23.30 8.76 12.34
N ASP A 170 22.06 8.80 12.77
CA ASP A 170 20.91 8.41 11.95
C ASP A 170 20.50 9.54 10.98
N ARG A 171 20.80 10.81 11.30
CA ARG A 171 20.45 11.98 10.49
C ARG A 171 20.99 11.93 9.06
N LYS A 172 22.16 11.35 8.83
CA LYS A 172 22.74 11.17 7.49
C LYS A 172 21.94 10.22 6.60
N HIS A 173 21.25 9.24 7.20
CA HIS A 173 20.41 8.28 6.49
C HIS A 173 19.01 8.82 6.15
N PHE A 174 18.63 9.94 6.75
CA PHE A 174 17.37 10.63 6.51
C PHE A 174 17.60 12.07 6.05
N PRO A 175 18.18 12.29 4.84
CA PRO A 175 18.28 13.63 4.26
C PRO A 175 16.85 14.19 4.10
N PHE A 176 16.73 15.52 4.06
CA PHE A 176 15.43 16.11 3.76
C PHE A 176 15.01 15.71 2.33
N ARG A 177 13.77 15.20 2.23
CA ARG A 177 13.11 14.86 0.97
C ARG A 177 11.63 15.22 1.08
N THR A 178 11.11 15.80 0.01
CA THR A 178 9.67 16.03 -0.13
C THR A 178 8.94 14.70 -0.34
N LYS A 179 7.63 14.67 -0.15
CA LYS A 179 6.81 13.50 -0.45
C LYS A 179 6.96 13.04 -1.91
N LEU A 180 7.14 13.99 -2.84
CA LEU A 180 7.34 13.73 -4.26
C LEU A 180 8.69 13.06 -4.57
N GLU A 181 9.75 13.43 -3.85
CA GLU A 181 11.06 12.77 -3.95
C GLU A 181 11.05 11.39 -3.33
N LEU A 182 10.32 11.20 -2.22
CA LEU A 182 10.10 9.87 -1.64
C LEU A 182 9.30 8.96 -2.59
N ALA A 183 8.30 9.52 -3.27
CA ALA A 183 7.55 8.81 -4.30
C ALA A 183 8.46 8.40 -5.48
N ALA A 184 9.35 9.28 -5.91
CA ALA A 184 10.34 8.99 -6.96
C ALA A 184 11.30 7.86 -6.53
N GLU A 185 11.74 7.84 -5.26
CA GLU A 185 12.55 6.73 -4.70
C GLU A 185 11.79 5.41 -4.71
N LEU A 186 10.48 5.42 -4.38
CA LEU A 186 9.65 4.20 -4.45
C LEU A 186 9.51 3.69 -5.90
N VAL A 187 9.44 4.59 -6.89
CA VAL A 187 9.46 4.20 -8.32
C VAL A 187 10.76 3.51 -8.68
N THR A 188 11.90 4.11 -8.32
CA THR A 188 13.22 3.52 -8.61
C THR A 188 13.36 2.14 -7.97
N TRP A 189 12.94 2.01 -6.70
CA TRP A 189 12.94 0.73 -6.00
C TRP A 189 12.03 -0.31 -6.69
N LEU A 190 10.83 0.10 -7.11
CA LEU A 190 9.86 -0.78 -7.76
C LEU A 190 10.39 -1.32 -9.09
N VAL A 191 10.91 -0.43 -9.93
CA VAL A 191 11.47 -0.79 -11.24
C VAL A 191 12.63 -1.77 -11.06
N GLY A 192 13.60 -1.46 -10.21
CA GLY A 192 14.73 -2.36 -9.94
C GLY A 192 14.31 -3.71 -9.32
N SER A 193 13.18 -3.77 -8.60
CA SER A 193 12.66 -5.03 -8.04
C SER A 193 11.95 -5.90 -9.06
N LEU A 194 11.44 -5.35 -10.18
CA LEU A 194 10.63 -6.02 -11.20
C LEU A 194 11.23 -5.99 -12.60
N GLU A 195 12.44 -5.46 -12.77
CA GLU A 195 13.11 -5.34 -14.08
C GLU A 195 13.18 -6.67 -14.83
N HIS A 196 13.43 -7.77 -14.10
CA HIS A 196 13.51 -9.11 -14.66
C HIS A 196 12.21 -9.64 -15.28
N LEU A 197 11.06 -9.00 -14.99
CA LEU A 197 9.76 -9.43 -15.56
C LEU A 197 9.51 -8.86 -16.96
N GLY A 198 10.22 -7.81 -17.38
CA GLY A 198 10.02 -7.16 -18.67
C GLY A 198 8.61 -6.59 -18.88
N ARG A 199 7.84 -6.35 -17.81
CA ARG A 199 6.43 -5.97 -17.85
C ARG A 199 6.24 -4.48 -17.62
N ARG A 200 5.26 -3.90 -18.29
CA ARG A 200 4.93 -2.49 -18.13
C ARG A 200 4.27 -2.23 -16.78
N LEU A 201 4.86 -1.33 -16.01
CA LEU A 201 4.39 -0.96 -14.67
C LEU A 201 3.47 0.26 -14.76
N TRP A 202 2.38 0.23 -14.02
CA TRP A 202 1.44 1.32 -13.87
C TRP A 202 1.41 1.77 -12.41
N ILE A 203 1.40 3.09 -12.20
CA ILE A 203 1.19 3.67 -10.86
C ILE A 203 0.01 4.61 -10.91
N VAL A 204 -0.98 4.39 -10.07
CA VAL A 204 -2.06 5.34 -9.81
C VAL A 204 -1.79 6.09 -8.51
N ALA A 205 -1.83 7.43 -8.55
CA ALA A 205 -1.54 8.28 -7.41
C ALA A 205 -2.57 9.41 -7.27
N ASP A 206 -2.69 9.98 -6.06
CA ASP A 206 -3.52 11.16 -5.86
C ASP A 206 -2.99 12.37 -6.62
N GLY A 207 -3.86 13.36 -6.90
CA GLY A 207 -3.52 14.58 -7.64
C GLY A 207 -2.39 15.41 -7.00
N ALA A 208 -2.13 15.25 -5.70
CA ALA A 208 -0.98 15.85 -5.02
C ALA A 208 0.36 15.39 -5.62
N TYR A 209 0.40 14.16 -6.15
CA TYR A 209 1.57 13.56 -6.79
C TYR A 209 1.69 13.86 -8.30
N ALA A 210 0.72 14.55 -8.92
CA ALA A 210 0.75 14.92 -10.33
C ALA A 210 1.77 16.05 -10.64
N LYS A 211 2.98 15.99 -10.10
CA LYS A 211 4.01 17.02 -10.14
C LYS A 211 5.41 16.41 -10.28
N ARG A 212 6.38 17.27 -10.62
CA ARG A 212 7.82 16.95 -10.48
C ARG A 212 8.21 16.92 -9.00
N PRO A 213 9.18 16.12 -8.56
CA PRO A 213 10.04 15.21 -9.35
C PRO A 213 9.43 13.82 -9.62
N PHE A 214 8.31 13.45 -8.97
CA PHE A 214 7.71 12.11 -9.13
C PHE A 214 7.41 11.75 -10.58
N LEU A 215 6.67 12.62 -11.32
CA LEU A 215 6.34 12.34 -12.72
C LEU A 215 7.59 12.20 -13.60
N THR A 216 8.60 13.04 -13.37
CA THR A 216 9.87 12.98 -14.13
C THR A 216 10.57 11.63 -13.91
N ALA A 217 10.65 11.16 -12.67
CA ALA A 217 11.28 9.88 -12.35
C ALA A 217 10.49 8.70 -12.95
N ALA A 218 9.16 8.71 -12.83
CA ALA A 218 8.31 7.65 -13.34
C ALA A 218 8.40 7.52 -14.87
N VAL A 219 8.28 8.65 -15.59
CA VAL A 219 8.37 8.65 -17.06
C VAL A 219 9.76 8.23 -17.52
N ALA A 220 10.83 8.72 -16.87
CA ALA A 220 12.19 8.34 -17.22
C ALA A 220 12.46 6.83 -17.01
N ALA A 221 11.79 6.22 -16.03
CA ALA A 221 11.86 4.79 -15.75
C ALA A 221 10.87 3.94 -16.57
N GLY A 222 10.15 4.51 -17.54
CA GLY A 222 9.17 3.80 -18.36
C GLY A 222 7.88 3.39 -17.62
N VAL A 223 7.62 3.97 -16.45
CA VAL A 223 6.43 3.69 -15.65
C VAL A 223 5.28 4.58 -16.11
N VAL A 224 4.13 3.96 -16.36
CA VAL A 224 2.88 4.67 -16.69
C VAL A 224 2.26 5.22 -15.41
N VAL A 225 1.96 6.52 -15.41
CA VAL A 225 1.30 7.18 -14.27
C VAL A 225 -0.12 7.59 -14.64
N VAL A 226 -1.07 7.21 -13.78
CA VAL A 226 -2.44 7.71 -13.82
C VAL A 226 -2.67 8.56 -12.57
N SER A 227 -3.20 9.77 -12.75
CA SER A 227 -3.51 10.64 -11.62
C SER A 227 -4.57 11.67 -11.98
N ARG A 228 -5.05 12.38 -10.95
CA ARG A 228 -6.00 13.49 -11.12
C ARG A 228 -5.27 14.77 -11.49
N LEU A 229 -5.80 15.51 -12.49
CA LEU A 229 -5.37 16.86 -12.79
C LEU A 229 -6.13 17.89 -11.95
N ARG A 230 -5.44 18.95 -11.57
CA ARG A 230 -6.10 20.13 -11.04
C ARG A 230 -6.90 20.82 -12.16
N LYS A 231 -7.99 21.50 -11.81
CA LYS A 231 -8.84 22.23 -12.80
C LYS A 231 -8.07 23.31 -13.57
N ASP A 232 -7.03 23.85 -12.93
CA ASP A 232 -6.14 24.90 -13.45
C ASP A 232 -4.81 24.36 -14.01
N ALA A 233 -4.72 23.04 -14.29
CA ALA A 233 -3.50 22.43 -14.80
C ALA A 233 -3.04 23.09 -16.12
N ALA A 234 -1.77 23.49 -16.17
CA ALA A 234 -1.15 24.15 -17.33
C ALA A 234 -0.89 23.13 -18.46
N LEU A 235 -1.92 22.83 -19.22
CA LEU A 235 -1.86 21.97 -20.40
C LEU A 235 -1.58 22.76 -21.66
N ARG A 236 -0.94 22.12 -22.64
CA ARG A 236 -0.71 22.71 -23.95
C ARG A 236 -1.20 21.75 -25.05
N SER A 237 -1.45 22.31 -26.26
CA SER A 237 -1.80 21.53 -27.44
C SER A 237 -0.70 20.51 -27.78
N VAL A 238 -1.04 19.54 -28.60
CA VAL A 238 -0.07 18.63 -29.20
C VAL A 238 0.74 19.41 -30.25
N PRO A 239 2.06 19.26 -30.31
CA PRO A 239 2.83 19.82 -31.41
C PRO A 239 2.35 19.28 -32.75
N LEU A 240 2.12 20.16 -33.71
CA LEU A 240 1.78 19.73 -35.07
C LEU A 240 3.04 19.21 -35.77
N PRO A 241 2.94 18.12 -36.53
CA PRO A 241 4.03 17.69 -37.38
C PRO A 241 4.37 18.77 -38.43
N PRO A 242 5.60 18.81 -38.95
CA PRO A 242 5.93 19.68 -40.08
C PRO A 242 4.95 19.46 -41.25
N ARG A 243 4.57 20.51 -41.93
CA ARG A 243 3.71 20.38 -43.12
C ARG A 243 4.47 19.63 -44.22
N PRO A 244 3.80 18.71 -44.94
CA PRO A 244 4.44 18.06 -46.08
C PRO A 244 5.07 19.11 -47.04
N GLY A 245 6.32 18.90 -47.47
CA GLY A 245 7.05 19.81 -48.35
C GLY A 245 7.73 21.00 -47.66
N GLN A 246 7.56 21.21 -46.36
CA GLN A 246 8.33 22.24 -45.64
C GLN A 246 9.58 21.61 -44.97
N PRO A 247 10.75 22.29 -45.06
CA PRO A 247 11.94 21.82 -44.36
C PRO A 247 11.69 21.74 -42.85
N ALA A 248 12.19 20.70 -42.22
CA ALA A 248 12.11 20.57 -40.79
C ALA A 248 12.69 21.80 -40.08
N PRO A 249 12.02 22.37 -39.08
CA PRO A 249 12.56 23.50 -38.34
C PRO A 249 13.92 23.14 -37.74
N ARG A 250 14.88 24.06 -37.86
CA ARG A 250 16.22 23.87 -37.24
C ARG A 250 16.09 23.74 -35.74
N GLY A 251 16.87 22.83 -35.15
CA GLY A 251 16.97 22.62 -33.70
C GLY A 251 16.13 21.44 -33.17
N ARG A 252 16.06 21.33 -31.86
CA ARG A 252 15.35 20.21 -31.18
C ARG A 252 13.83 20.30 -31.45
N PRO A 253 13.17 19.21 -31.87
CA PRO A 253 11.71 19.17 -32.05
C PRO A 253 10.97 19.69 -30.81
N ARG A 254 9.93 20.46 -31.04
CA ARG A 254 9.09 21.01 -29.94
C ARG A 254 8.36 19.89 -29.23
N LYS A 255 8.57 19.79 -27.92
CA LYS A 255 7.84 18.83 -27.05
C LYS A 255 6.42 19.26 -26.70
N TYR A 256 6.15 20.57 -26.73
CA TYR A 256 4.89 21.19 -26.32
C TYR A 256 4.33 22.03 -27.45
N GLY A 257 3.03 21.90 -27.69
CA GLY A 257 2.37 22.71 -28.69
C GLY A 257 2.24 24.20 -28.29
N PRO A 258 1.93 25.07 -29.25
CA PRO A 258 1.94 26.53 -29.06
C PRO A 258 0.78 27.01 -28.14
N HIS A 259 -0.38 26.34 -28.19
CA HIS A 259 -1.60 26.84 -27.56
C HIS A 259 -1.80 26.27 -26.14
N ALA A 260 -2.18 27.13 -25.19
CA ALA A 260 -2.64 26.71 -23.88
C ALA A 260 -4.04 26.05 -23.99
N LEU A 261 -4.23 24.94 -23.24
CA LEU A 261 -5.51 24.25 -23.18
C LEU A 261 -6.16 24.46 -21.81
N SER A 262 -7.36 25.02 -21.80
CA SER A 262 -8.17 25.16 -20.60
C SER A 262 -9.10 23.96 -20.43
N LEU A 263 -8.98 23.24 -19.32
CA LEU A 263 -9.88 22.14 -18.95
C LEU A 263 -11.32 22.64 -18.77
N ALA A 264 -11.51 23.82 -18.18
CA ALA A 264 -12.83 24.42 -17.98
C ALA A 264 -13.53 24.72 -19.30
N LYS A 265 -12.84 25.35 -20.28
CA LYS A 265 -13.40 25.58 -21.63
C LYS A 265 -13.74 24.26 -22.34
N ARG A 266 -12.88 23.25 -22.20
CA ARG A 266 -13.13 21.91 -22.76
C ARG A 266 -14.33 21.22 -22.10
N ALA A 267 -14.50 21.35 -20.81
CA ALA A 267 -15.65 20.80 -20.08
C ALA A 267 -16.97 21.50 -20.43
N ALA A 268 -16.94 22.84 -20.56
CA ALA A 268 -18.12 23.62 -20.93
C ALA A 268 -18.62 23.41 -22.39
N HIS A 269 -17.73 22.99 -23.29
CA HIS A 269 -18.11 22.77 -24.65
C HIS A 269 -19.05 21.55 -24.80
N ALA A 270 -20.22 21.69 -25.42
CA ALA A 270 -21.24 20.63 -25.48
C ALA A 270 -20.79 19.39 -26.29
N ARG A 271 -20.04 19.59 -27.37
CA ARG A 271 -19.64 18.48 -28.26
C ARG A 271 -18.49 17.65 -27.69
N GLY A 272 -18.45 16.35 -28.03
CA GLY A 272 -17.35 15.41 -27.74
C GLY A 272 -17.50 14.68 -26.41
N TRP A 273 -18.63 14.80 -25.71
CA TRP A 273 -18.98 13.91 -24.60
C TRP A 273 -19.44 12.56 -25.16
N GLN A 274 -18.94 11.49 -24.57
CA GLN A 274 -19.24 10.10 -24.89
C GLN A 274 -19.74 9.39 -23.64
N GLN A 275 -20.59 8.41 -23.81
CA GLN A 275 -21.05 7.54 -22.73
C GLN A 275 -20.50 6.13 -22.93
N GLN A 276 -20.07 5.51 -21.86
CA GLN A 276 -19.59 4.14 -21.86
C GLN A 276 -19.96 3.45 -20.55
N GLU A 277 -20.41 2.22 -20.65
CA GLU A 277 -20.54 1.33 -19.52
C GLU A 277 -19.18 0.76 -19.12
N LEU A 278 -18.87 0.87 -17.84
CA LEU A 278 -17.60 0.44 -17.25
C LEU A 278 -17.86 -0.35 -15.97
N VAL A 279 -17.06 -1.37 -15.71
CA VAL A 279 -17.07 -2.06 -14.42
C VAL A 279 -16.13 -1.34 -13.47
N LEU A 280 -16.68 -0.52 -12.58
CA LEU A 280 -15.93 0.24 -11.57
C LEU A 280 -16.43 -0.16 -10.17
N TYR A 281 -15.53 -0.33 -9.22
CA TYR A 281 -15.88 -0.73 -7.84
C TYR A 281 -16.71 -2.03 -7.77
N GLY A 282 -16.52 -2.95 -8.74
CA GLY A 282 -17.26 -4.20 -8.83
C GLY A 282 -18.72 -4.04 -9.29
N ARG A 283 -19.11 -2.91 -9.86
CA ARG A 283 -20.44 -2.61 -10.39
C ARG A 283 -20.34 -2.05 -11.80
N THR A 284 -21.30 -2.38 -12.65
CA THR A 284 -21.47 -1.73 -13.95
C THR A 284 -22.04 -0.33 -13.75
N VAL A 285 -21.34 0.68 -14.23
CA VAL A 285 -21.75 2.09 -14.15
C VAL A 285 -21.54 2.76 -15.48
N THR A 286 -22.49 3.59 -15.90
CA THR A 286 -22.36 4.43 -17.09
C THR A 286 -21.60 5.70 -16.73
N LYS A 287 -20.51 6.00 -17.44
CA LYS A 287 -19.75 7.24 -17.26
C LYS A 287 -19.84 8.07 -18.52
N THR A 288 -20.10 9.37 -18.34
CA THR A 288 -20.03 10.39 -19.40
C THR A 288 -18.67 11.07 -19.34
N TYR A 289 -17.90 10.99 -20.41
CA TYR A 289 -16.54 11.50 -20.44
C TYR A 289 -16.15 12.13 -21.77
N LYS A 290 -15.07 12.92 -21.78
CA LYS A 290 -14.31 13.34 -22.96
C LYS A 290 -12.89 12.85 -22.86
N SER A 291 -12.32 12.38 -23.96
CA SER A 291 -10.91 12.01 -24.02
C SER A 291 -10.20 12.78 -25.13
N PHE A 292 -9.00 13.29 -24.83
CA PHE A 292 -8.16 13.99 -25.79
C PHE A 292 -6.68 13.92 -25.40
N LEU A 293 -5.82 14.18 -26.36
CA LEU A 293 -4.39 14.30 -26.14
C LEU A 293 -4.01 15.75 -25.81
N ALA A 294 -3.09 15.90 -24.88
CA ALA A 294 -2.49 17.19 -24.52
C ALA A 294 -1.02 16.97 -24.14
N THR A 295 -0.23 18.04 -24.11
CA THR A 295 1.09 17.97 -23.50
C THR A 295 1.07 18.62 -22.12
N TYR A 296 1.76 17.96 -21.17
CA TYR A 296 1.81 18.38 -19.77
C TYR A 296 3.28 18.53 -19.31
N PRO A 297 3.74 19.78 -19.04
CA PRO A 297 5.13 20.03 -18.71
C PRO A 297 5.68 19.24 -17.50
N PRO A 298 4.90 19.02 -16.42
CA PRO A 298 5.38 18.17 -15.33
C PRO A 298 5.63 16.70 -15.73
N ALA A 299 4.86 16.15 -16.68
CA ALA A 299 5.07 14.80 -17.21
C ALA A 299 6.14 14.77 -18.32
N GLY A 300 6.61 15.93 -18.77
CA GLY A 300 7.68 16.04 -19.78
C GLY A 300 7.25 15.74 -21.21
N GLY A 301 5.95 15.61 -21.50
CA GLY A 301 5.50 15.28 -22.87
C GLY A 301 3.99 15.09 -23.01
N LEU A 302 3.65 14.24 -23.97
CA LEU A 302 2.28 13.89 -24.34
C LEU A 302 1.61 13.08 -23.24
N ILE A 303 0.35 13.37 -22.98
CA ILE A 303 -0.52 12.65 -22.05
C ILE A 303 -1.90 12.44 -22.65
N ARG A 304 -2.61 11.39 -22.24
CA ARG A 304 -4.04 11.23 -22.44
C ARG A 304 -4.79 11.90 -21.28
N VAL A 305 -5.75 12.76 -21.59
CA VAL A 305 -6.62 13.41 -20.61
C VAL A 305 -8.02 12.84 -20.74
N VAL A 306 -8.66 12.54 -19.61
CA VAL A 306 -10.06 12.11 -19.52
C VAL A 306 -10.79 13.06 -18.57
N LEU A 307 -11.74 13.82 -19.12
CA LEU A 307 -12.71 14.59 -18.32
C LEU A 307 -13.91 13.71 -18.06
N VAL A 308 -14.34 13.61 -16.81
CA VAL A 308 -15.52 12.84 -16.40
C VAL A 308 -16.56 13.80 -15.84
N GLN A 309 -17.80 13.66 -16.28
CA GLN A 309 -18.93 14.38 -15.72
C GLN A 309 -19.40 13.67 -14.45
N GLU A 310 -19.50 14.41 -13.37
CA GLU A 310 -19.99 13.95 -12.07
C GLU A 310 -21.14 14.85 -11.60
N ALA A 311 -21.92 14.41 -10.61
CA ALA A 311 -23.04 15.19 -10.08
C ALA A 311 -22.64 16.60 -9.58
N SER A 312 -21.42 16.73 -9.02
CA SER A 312 -20.87 17.99 -8.52
C SER A 312 -20.07 18.78 -9.57
N GLY A 313 -20.17 18.44 -10.86
CA GLY A 313 -19.44 19.07 -11.95
C GLY A 313 -18.54 18.09 -12.70
N TRP A 314 -17.31 18.47 -13.05
CA TRP A 314 -16.39 17.63 -13.78
C TRP A 314 -15.08 17.42 -13.03
N ILE A 315 -14.46 16.27 -13.31
CA ILE A 315 -13.14 15.88 -12.80
C ILE A 315 -12.24 15.52 -13.99
N ALA A 316 -10.96 15.89 -13.91
CA ALA A 316 -9.98 15.56 -14.94
C ALA A 316 -8.97 14.53 -14.42
N PHE A 317 -8.75 13.48 -15.19
CA PHE A 317 -7.68 12.51 -14.99
C PHE A 317 -6.72 12.52 -16.16
N PHE A 318 -5.51 12.05 -15.98
CA PHE A 318 -4.55 11.88 -17.05
C PHE A 318 -3.80 10.56 -16.92
N CYS A 319 -3.27 10.12 -18.05
CA CYS A 319 -2.33 9.01 -18.14
C CYS A 319 -1.11 9.46 -18.93
N THR A 320 0.10 9.11 -18.46
CA THR A 320 1.35 9.39 -19.20
C THR A 320 1.54 8.50 -20.41
N ASP A 321 0.71 7.45 -20.56
CA ASP A 321 0.59 6.69 -21.79
C ASP A 321 -0.50 7.32 -22.67
N PRO A 322 -0.15 7.90 -23.83
CA PRO A 322 -1.13 8.51 -24.74
C PRO A 322 -2.05 7.49 -25.40
N GLU A 323 -1.66 6.21 -25.46
CA GLU A 323 -2.45 5.12 -26.05
C GLU A 323 -3.42 4.46 -25.07
N ALA A 324 -3.32 4.79 -23.77
CA ALA A 324 -4.22 4.27 -22.75
C ALA A 324 -5.68 4.63 -23.05
N THR A 325 -6.58 3.65 -22.98
CA THR A 325 -8.01 3.88 -23.19
C THR A 325 -8.64 4.58 -22.00
N PRO A 326 -9.74 5.34 -22.18
CA PRO A 326 -10.49 5.92 -21.06
C PRO A 326 -10.92 4.87 -20.01
N ALA A 327 -11.32 3.68 -20.47
CA ALA A 327 -11.68 2.57 -19.59
C ALA A 327 -10.52 2.14 -18.68
N GLN A 328 -9.32 1.98 -19.23
CA GLN A 328 -8.12 1.63 -18.45
C GLN A 328 -7.76 2.70 -17.42
N ILE A 329 -7.90 3.98 -17.80
CA ILE A 329 -7.60 5.11 -16.90
C ILE A 329 -8.61 5.15 -15.75
N LEU A 330 -9.90 5.06 -16.06
CA LEU A 330 -10.97 5.13 -15.06
C LEU A 330 -10.98 3.91 -14.15
N SER A 331 -10.70 2.72 -14.67
CA SER A 331 -10.50 1.51 -13.86
C SER A 331 -9.34 1.68 -12.87
N ALA A 332 -8.16 2.15 -13.33
CA ALA A 332 -7.02 2.38 -12.46
C ALA A 332 -7.33 3.39 -11.34
N VAL A 333 -8.06 4.47 -11.66
CA VAL A 333 -8.51 5.47 -10.67
C VAL A 333 -9.46 4.85 -9.64
N ALA A 334 -10.42 4.03 -10.09
CA ALA A 334 -11.35 3.35 -9.18
C ALA A 334 -10.63 2.34 -8.27
N GLU A 335 -9.70 1.59 -8.81
CA GLU A 335 -8.91 0.59 -8.10
C GLU A 335 -7.96 1.21 -7.05
N ARG A 336 -7.56 2.50 -7.20
CA ARG A 336 -6.76 3.23 -6.21
C ARG A 336 -7.40 3.20 -4.82
N GLY A 337 -8.72 3.21 -4.72
CA GLY A 337 -9.43 3.15 -3.44
C GLY A 337 -9.02 1.98 -2.55
N ALA A 338 -8.42 0.92 -3.11
CA ALA A 338 -7.93 -0.20 -2.32
C ALA A 338 -6.79 0.19 -1.36
N ILE A 339 -5.96 1.21 -1.66
CA ILE A 339 -4.91 1.66 -0.72
C ILE A 339 -5.50 2.39 0.50
N GLU A 340 -6.63 3.06 0.34
CA GLU A 340 -7.35 3.71 1.45
C GLU A 340 -7.89 2.66 2.42
N GLN A 341 -8.43 1.55 1.89
CA GLN A 341 -8.84 0.40 2.69
C GLN A 341 -7.65 -0.25 3.41
N VAL A 342 -6.49 -0.36 2.75
CA VAL A 342 -5.25 -0.81 3.39
C VAL A 342 -4.89 0.09 4.58
N PHE A 343 -4.92 1.42 4.42
CA PHE A 343 -4.60 2.35 5.50
C PHE A 343 -5.57 2.23 6.68
N HIS A 344 -6.85 2.04 6.40
CA HIS A 344 -7.84 1.75 7.43
C HIS A 344 -7.48 0.46 8.18
N ASP A 345 -7.35 -0.64 7.46
CA ASP A 345 -7.19 -1.96 8.06
C ASP A 345 -5.85 -2.12 8.81
N VAL A 346 -4.75 -1.57 8.29
CA VAL A 346 -3.46 -1.63 9.02
C VAL A 346 -3.49 -0.84 10.32
N LYS A 347 -4.27 0.23 10.41
CA LYS A 347 -4.45 1.01 11.64
C LYS A 347 -5.40 0.31 12.61
N GLU A 348 -6.56 -0.11 12.15
CA GLU A 348 -7.63 -0.66 12.99
C GLU A 348 -7.40 -2.15 13.33
N VAL A 349 -6.97 -2.96 12.36
CA VAL A 349 -6.80 -4.40 12.55
C VAL A 349 -5.42 -4.75 13.11
N HIS A 350 -4.35 -4.09 12.64
CA HIS A 350 -2.98 -4.36 13.10
C HIS A 350 -2.44 -3.34 14.12
N GLY A 351 -3.12 -2.21 14.32
CA GLY A 351 -2.69 -1.16 15.24
C GLY A 351 -1.41 -0.44 14.81
N VAL A 352 -1.19 -0.31 13.50
CA VAL A 352 -0.09 0.50 12.98
C VAL A 352 -0.25 1.94 13.46
N GLY A 353 0.79 2.47 14.14
CA GLY A 353 0.72 3.74 14.85
C GLY A 353 0.64 3.60 16.37
N GLN A 354 0.24 2.44 16.91
CA GLN A 354 0.13 2.23 18.37
C GLN A 354 1.43 1.77 19.04
N ALA A 355 2.45 1.37 18.26
CA ALA A 355 3.74 0.96 18.78
C ALA A 355 4.43 2.13 19.50
N GLN A 356 4.91 1.89 20.73
CA GLN A 356 5.58 2.86 21.58
C GLN A 356 7.09 2.70 21.46
N VAL A 357 7.65 3.06 20.31
CA VAL A 357 9.10 3.05 20.06
C VAL A 357 9.57 4.46 19.73
N ARG A 358 10.78 4.84 20.20
CA ARG A 358 11.34 6.19 20.03
C ARG A 358 12.27 6.29 18.84
N ASN A 359 13.18 5.32 18.70
CA ASN A 359 14.19 5.32 17.63
C ASN A 359 13.55 5.26 16.25
N ILE A 360 14.13 6.00 15.30
CA ILE A 360 13.58 6.13 13.94
C ILE A 360 13.54 4.80 13.19
N TRP A 361 14.60 4.00 13.26
CA TRP A 361 14.64 2.70 12.59
C TRP A 361 13.64 1.72 13.18
N ALA A 362 13.42 1.78 14.50
CA ALA A 362 12.38 1.00 15.15
C ALA A 362 10.98 1.44 14.70
N ASN A 363 10.75 2.75 14.47
CA ASN A 363 9.50 3.25 13.89
C ASN A 363 9.30 2.75 12.47
N VAL A 364 10.35 2.79 11.63
CA VAL A 364 10.33 2.21 10.27
C VAL A 364 9.99 0.73 10.31
N ALA A 365 10.62 -0.04 11.21
CA ALA A 365 10.39 -1.48 11.34
C ALA A 365 8.95 -1.82 11.74
N VAL A 366 8.39 -1.18 12.77
CA VAL A 366 7.04 -1.53 13.27
C VAL A 366 5.94 -1.20 12.26
N VAL A 367 6.12 -0.16 11.44
CA VAL A 367 5.18 0.14 10.37
C VAL A 367 5.24 -0.94 9.29
N HIS A 368 6.44 -1.29 8.83
CA HIS A 368 6.61 -2.33 7.81
C HIS A 368 6.13 -3.71 8.28
N LEU A 369 6.36 -4.08 9.54
CA LEU A 369 5.82 -5.33 10.10
C LEU A 369 4.29 -5.39 9.99
N GLY A 370 3.60 -4.26 10.22
CA GLY A 370 2.15 -4.19 10.04
C GLY A 370 1.74 -4.31 8.56
N LEU A 371 2.42 -3.60 7.65
CA LEU A 371 2.18 -3.67 6.21
C LEU A 371 2.46 -5.08 5.65
N TRP A 372 3.57 -5.70 6.04
CA TRP A 372 3.94 -7.03 5.56
C TRP A 372 3.03 -8.12 6.11
N LEU A 373 2.63 -8.03 7.38
CA LEU A 373 1.64 -8.98 7.92
C LEU A 373 0.30 -8.87 7.19
N TYR A 374 -0.11 -7.64 6.83
CA TYR A 374 -1.29 -7.44 6.00
C TYR A 374 -1.16 -8.19 4.67
N THR A 375 -0.10 -7.94 3.91
CA THR A 375 0.13 -8.59 2.61
C THR A 375 0.22 -10.11 2.74
N LEU A 376 0.97 -10.61 3.71
CA LEU A 376 1.09 -12.06 3.97
C LEU A 376 -0.25 -12.71 4.31
N LEU A 377 -1.14 -12.01 5.03
CA LEU A 377 -2.50 -12.47 5.30
C LEU A 377 -3.35 -12.56 4.04
N GLU A 378 -3.26 -11.56 3.15
CA GLU A 378 -3.99 -11.58 1.89
C GLU A 378 -3.51 -12.72 1.00
N LEU A 379 -2.19 -12.93 0.89
CA LEU A 379 -1.61 -14.04 0.14
C LEU A 379 -2.01 -15.40 0.72
N TRP A 380 -1.96 -15.56 2.04
CA TRP A 380 -2.37 -16.80 2.70
C TRP A 380 -3.85 -17.10 2.50
N ALA A 381 -4.69 -16.07 2.50
CA ALA A 381 -6.13 -16.21 2.36
C ALA A 381 -6.58 -16.42 0.91
N TRP A 382 -5.72 -16.14 -0.08
CA TRP A 382 -6.09 -16.05 -1.50
C TRP A 382 -6.85 -17.30 -2.00
N GLU A 383 -6.33 -18.48 -1.73
CA GLU A 383 -6.93 -19.75 -2.15
C GLU A 383 -7.94 -20.31 -1.14
N GLN A 384 -8.12 -19.66 0.02
CA GLN A 384 -9.01 -20.19 1.05
C GLN A 384 -10.49 -19.98 0.68
N PRO A 385 -11.34 -21.01 0.86
CA PRO A 385 -12.78 -20.80 0.65
C PRO A 385 -13.34 -19.85 1.69
N ALA A 386 -14.24 -18.95 1.26
CA ALA A 386 -14.83 -17.91 2.11
C ALA A 386 -15.41 -18.44 3.43
N ARG A 387 -16.02 -19.65 3.41
CA ARG A 387 -16.57 -20.32 4.60
C ARG A 387 -15.54 -20.65 5.68
N LYS A 388 -14.25 -20.82 5.30
CA LYS A 388 -13.17 -21.05 6.27
C LYS A 388 -12.65 -19.73 6.86
N LEU A 389 -12.77 -18.65 6.12
CA LEU A 389 -12.31 -17.34 6.53
C LEU A 389 -13.31 -16.66 7.46
N ARG A 390 -14.61 -16.70 7.15
CA ARG A 390 -15.67 -16.10 7.97
C ARG A 390 -16.09 -17.06 9.08
N ASP A 391 -16.20 -16.55 10.29
CA ASP A 391 -16.80 -17.25 11.42
C ASP A 391 -18.04 -16.46 11.87
N ARG A 392 -19.22 -17.00 11.60
CA ARG A 392 -20.52 -16.39 11.93
C ARG A 392 -21.08 -16.87 13.27
N SER A 393 -20.36 -17.70 13.99
CA SER A 393 -20.87 -18.29 15.24
C SER A 393 -21.22 -17.26 16.31
N ALA A 394 -20.49 -16.13 16.32
CA ALA A 394 -20.77 -15.02 17.24
C ALA A 394 -21.68 -13.93 16.66
N SER A 395 -21.96 -13.97 15.35
CA SER A 395 -22.78 -12.97 14.64
C SER A 395 -23.65 -13.65 13.59
N PRO A 396 -24.65 -14.45 13.99
CA PRO A 396 -25.49 -15.22 13.07
C PRO A 396 -26.34 -14.32 12.14
N TRP A 397 -26.54 -13.06 12.51
CA TRP A 397 -27.20 -12.02 11.71
C TRP A 397 -26.31 -11.40 10.63
N ASP A 398 -24.99 -11.71 10.60
CA ASP A 398 -24.09 -11.20 9.57
C ASP A 398 -24.46 -11.73 8.17
N ASP A 399 -24.36 -10.89 7.14
CA ASP A 399 -24.70 -11.27 5.76
C ASP A 399 -23.88 -12.50 5.31
N PRO A 400 -24.54 -13.63 4.98
CA PRO A 400 -23.86 -14.83 4.53
C PRO A 400 -23.13 -14.68 3.20
N THR A 401 -23.46 -13.67 2.39
CA THR A 401 -22.92 -13.44 1.06
C THR A 401 -21.76 -12.45 1.03
N ARG A 402 -21.62 -11.64 2.10
CA ARG A 402 -20.55 -10.65 2.13
C ARG A 402 -19.16 -11.26 1.93
N ARG A 403 -18.27 -10.54 1.25
CA ARG A 403 -16.86 -10.94 1.14
C ARG A 403 -16.19 -10.98 2.52
N PRO A 404 -15.23 -11.89 2.76
CA PRO A 404 -14.42 -11.86 3.98
C PRO A 404 -13.69 -10.51 4.11
N SER A 405 -13.79 -9.86 5.26
CA SER A 405 -13.01 -8.67 5.59
C SER A 405 -11.56 -9.04 5.91
N HIS A 406 -10.67 -8.05 5.98
CA HIS A 406 -9.29 -8.28 6.43
C HIS A 406 -9.24 -8.80 7.87
N ALA A 407 -10.13 -8.33 8.75
CA ALA A 407 -10.28 -8.84 10.10
C ALA A 407 -10.71 -10.32 10.14
N ASP A 408 -11.63 -10.74 9.27
CA ASP A 408 -12.02 -12.16 9.15
C ASP A 408 -10.81 -13.03 8.77
N ARG A 409 -10.00 -12.59 7.81
CA ARG A 409 -8.79 -13.31 7.37
C ARG A 409 -7.76 -13.41 8.51
N ARG A 410 -7.54 -12.30 9.23
CA ARG A 410 -6.68 -12.29 10.42
C ARG A 410 -7.16 -13.31 11.46
N ASN A 411 -8.44 -13.31 11.79
CA ASN A 411 -9.01 -14.22 12.78
C ASN A 411 -8.97 -15.67 12.28
N ALA A 412 -9.19 -15.92 10.99
CA ALA A 412 -9.05 -17.24 10.39
C ALA A 412 -7.61 -17.78 10.52
N LEU A 413 -6.60 -16.94 10.26
CA LEU A 413 -5.19 -17.33 10.43
C LEU A 413 -4.86 -17.60 11.91
N ARG A 414 -5.37 -16.78 12.85
CA ARG A 414 -5.22 -17.05 14.29
C ARG A 414 -5.78 -18.41 14.66
N ARG A 415 -7.00 -18.74 14.18
CA ARG A 415 -7.59 -20.07 14.39
C ARG A 415 -6.75 -21.19 13.77
N ALA A 416 -6.16 -20.97 12.60
CA ALA A 416 -5.28 -21.94 11.95
C ALA A 416 -3.99 -22.17 12.76
N CYS A 417 -3.35 -21.10 13.25
CA CYS A 417 -2.17 -21.19 14.12
C CYS A 417 -2.46 -21.92 15.42
N ILE A 418 -3.61 -21.64 16.07
CA ILE A 418 -4.03 -22.32 17.30
C ILE A 418 -4.22 -23.82 17.03
N ARG A 419 -4.97 -24.16 15.98
CA ARG A 419 -5.16 -25.56 15.59
C ARG A 419 -3.82 -26.25 15.32
N HIS A 420 -2.92 -25.61 14.60
CA HIS A 420 -1.60 -26.16 14.27
C HIS A 420 -0.71 -26.31 15.51
N THR A 421 -0.80 -25.39 16.48
CA THR A 421 -0.06 -25.48 17.76
C THR A 421 -0.54 -26.66 18.61
N PHE A 422 -1.84 -26.91 18.66
CA PHE A 422 -2.45 -27.95 19.46
C PHE A 422 -2.80 -29.23 18.68
N SER A 423 -2.42 -29.32 17.40
CA SER A 423 -2.51 -30.59 16.66
C SER A 423 -1.64 -31.64 17.33
N PRO A 424 -2.14 -32.86 17.58
CA PRO A 424 -1.34 -33.92 18.18
C PRO A 424 -0.15 -34.20 17.23
N THR A 425 1.06 -33.96 17.72
CA THR A 425 2.26 -34.54 17.11
C THR A 425 2.09 -36.06 17.17
N ARG A 426 2.44 -36.78 16.09
CA ARG A 426 2.43 -38.25 16.05
C ARG A 426 3.11 -38.78 17.31
N GLY A 427 2.34 -39.36 18.24
CA GLY A 427 2.85 -39.93 19.50
C GLY A 427 2.17 -39.48 20.79
N LEU A 428 1.46 -38.36 20.83
CA LEU A 428 0.58 -38.05 21.95
C LEU A 428 -0.81 -38.61 21.64
N GLY A 429 -1.27 -39.55 22.42
CA GLY A 429 -2.57 -40.22 22.32
C GLY A 429 -3.71 -39.23 22.11
N SER A 430 -4.80 -39.67 21.50
CA SER A 430 -5.96 -38.84 21.14
C SER A 430 -6.30 -37.87 22.27
N LEU A 431 -6.31 -36.56 21.94
CA LEU A 431 -6.83 -35.54 22.86
C LEU A 431 -8.15 -36.02 23.47
N THR A 432 -8.23 -36.07 24.78
CA THR A 432 -9.46 -36.43 25.46
C THR A 432 -10.62 -35.54 25.05
N ARG A 433 -11.86 -35.99 25.15
CA ARG A 433 -13.06 -35.19 24.86
C ARG A 433 -13.02 -33.84 25.58
N LYS A 434 -12.52 -33.77 26.81
CA LYS A 434 -12.33 -32.54 27.61
C LYS A 434 -11.32 -31.60 26.98
N SER A 435 -10.16 -32.09 26.52
CA SER A 435 -9.13 -31.30 25.86
C SER A 435 -9.61 -30.72 24.52
N ARG A 436 -10.35 -31.49 23.72
CA ARG A 436 -10.99 -31.02 22.48
C ARG A 436 -12.02 -29.89 22.75
N THR A 437 -12.80 -30.03 23.81
CA THR A 437 -13.77 -29.00 24.22
C THR A 437 -13.08 -27.72 24.68
N LEU A 438 -11.98 -27.84 25.46
CA LEU A 438 -11.17 -26.70 25.90
C LEU A 438 -10.55 -25.96 24.71
N VAL A 439 -9.95 -26.67 23.76
CA VAL A 439 -9.40 -26.08 22.53
C VAL A 439 -10.48 -25.36 21.73
N ARG A 440 -11.69 -25.93 21.61
CA ARG A 440 -12.80 -25.26 20.93
C ARG A 440 -13.24 -23.98 21.64
N ARG A 441 -13.27 -23.97 22.99
CA ARG A 441 -13.57 -22.76 23.78
C ARG A 441 -12.47 -21.71 23.62
N LEU A 442 -11.20 -22.08 23.67
CA LEU A 442 -10.07 -21.17 23.43
C LEU A 442 -10.12 -20.58 22.01
N LEU A 443 -10.47 -21.37 21.01
CA LEU A 443 -10.67 -20.91 19.63
C LEU A 443 -11.75 -19.83 19.53
N LYS A 444 -12.87 -19.97 20.31
CA LYS A 444 -13.94 -18.98 20.34
C LYS A 444 -13.54 -17.68 21.08
N LEU A 445 -12.76 -17.79 22.15
CA LEU A 445 -12.30 -16.63 22.92
C LEU A 445 -11.20 -15.82 22.21
N LEU A 446 -10.47 -16.43 21.28
CA LEU A 446 -9.36 -15.82 20.55
C LEU A 446 -9.71 -15.41 19.12
N ALA A 447 -10.89 -15.73 18.64
CA ALA A 447 -11.46 -15.29 17.35
C ALA A 447 -12.16 -13.96 17.50
#